data_bb0db0816750a407ae88d66083be02ff
#
_entry.id   bb0db0816750a407ae88d66083be02ff
#
_cell.length_a   1.000
_cell.length_b   1.000
_cell.length_c   1.000
_cell.angle_alpha   90.00
_cell.angle_beta   90.00
_cell.angle_gamma   90.00
#
_symmetry.space_group_name_H-M   'P 1'
#
loop_
_entity.id
_entity.type
_entity.pdbx_description
1 polymer ?
#
loop_
_entity_poly.entity_id
_entity_poly.type
_entity_poly.pdbx_seq_one_letter_code
_entity_poly.pdbx_strand_id
1 'polypeptide(L)'
;MNQQKRLVTIQDISCIGRCSLTVALPIISSAGIETAVIPTAVLSTHTGGFTGYTFRDLTDDFESIENHWQTLNRPFDAIYTGYLAPRQVDLVKDFVKKFKKENTLVLIDPAMADGGKMYPGFDLEFAKKMAGLVAMADITVPNLTEACFMLGIDYPESYDKEFIHDILLKLSDLGPRYAVLSGVSYNKGKVGVECYDGKLKTFTYFETTDVKGYFHGAGDIFASALISGLLNGLSIGQSCYLAHDMVHSSILNTLKDQEDDMKFGLHFEKAIPDFIEEIKDRKSGKLVDSIFD
;
A
#
# COMPACT_ATOMS: atom_id res chain seq x y z
N MET A 1 23.39 -5.26 -18.08
CA MET A 1 23.18 -4.92 -16.66
C MET A 1 21.79 -4.33 -16.56
N ASN A 2 20.90 -4.90 -15.74
CA ASN A 2 19.59 -4.30 -15.51
C ASN A 2 19.77 -2.94 -14.84
N GLN A 3 19.21 -1.88 -15.41
CA GLN A 3 19.23 -0.55 -14.82
C GLN A 3 18.52 -0.62 -13.46
N GLN A 4 19.08 0.04 -12.43
CA GLN A 4 18.45 0.14 -11.11
C GLN A 4 17.06 0.77 -11.24
N LYS A 5 16.07 0.13 -10.66
CA LYS A 5 14.68 0.63 -10.62
C LYS A 5 14.58 1.83 -9.71
N ARG A 6 13.71 2.78 -10.08
CA ARG A 6 13.45 4.01 -9.33
C ARG A 6 11.96 4.18 -9.09
N LEU A 7 11.60 4.44 -7.84
CA LEU A 7 10.24 4.71 -7.42
C LEU A 7 10.17 6.10 -6.77
N VAL A 8 9.07 6.80 -6.93
CA VAL A 8 8.71 7.93 -6.06
C VAL A 8 7.57 7.52 -5.13
N THR A 9 7.74 7.78 -3.83
CA THR A 9 6.67 7.63 -2.84
C THR A 9 6.19 9.00 -2.38
N ILE A 10 4.85 9.17 -2.27
CA ILE A 10 4.16 10.41 -1.90
C ILE A 10 3.36 10.12 -0.63
N GLN A 11 3.90 10.45 0.54
CA GLN A 11 3.36 10.10 1.85
C GLN A 11 3.83 11.07 2.94
N ASP A 12 3.20 11.04 4.11
CA ASP A 12 3.65 11.78 5.28
C ASP A 12 4.89 11.13 5.93
N ILE A 13 5.57 11.94 6.75
CA ILE A 13 6.64 11.50 7.65
C ILE A 13 6.12 11.48 9.07
N SER A 14 5.92 10.32 9.63
CA SER A 14 5.74 10.12 11.07
C SER A 14 7.11 9.97 11.74
N CYS A 15 7.57 10.99 12.52
CA CYS A 15 8.93 11.03 13.06
C CYS A 15 9.21 9.90 14.06
N ILE A 16 8.21 9.49 14.86
CA ILE A 16 8.25 8.32 15.74
C ILE A 16 7.06 7.43 15.41
N GLY A 17 7.30 6.14 15.36
CA GLY A 17 6.36 5.11 14.97
C GLY A 17 6.62 4.60 13.56
N ARG A 18 6.14 3.40 13.29
CA ARG A 18 6.32 2.68 12.02
C ARG A 18 5.05 2.85 11.18
N CYS A 19 4.94 3.98 10.50
CA CYS A 19 3.85 4.32 9.58
C CYS A 19 4.37 5.13 8.40
N SER A 20 3.65 5.06 7.30
CA SER A 20 3.88 5.89 6.11
C SER A 20 5.33 5.81 5.60
N LEU A 21 6.00 6.94 5.40
CA LEU A 21 7.32 6.99 4.79
C LEU A 21 8.41 6.28 5.60
N THR A 22 8.31 6.25 6.94
CA THR A 22 9.27 5.54 7.79
C THR A 22 9.18 4.00 7.65
N VAL A 23 8.13 3.50 7.04
CA VAL A 23 7.94 2.10 6.62
C VAL A 23 8.29 1.93 5.15
N ALA A 24 7.72 2.76 4.28
CA ALA A 24 7.85 2.60 2.84
C ALA A 24 9.30 2.74 2.36
N LEU A 25 10.02 3.76 2.83
CA LEU A 25 11.39 4.03 2.41
C LEU A 25 12.36 2.87 2.71
N PRO A 26 12.46 2.34 3.96
CA PRO A 26 13.38 1.24 4.24
C PRO A 26 13.01 -0.06 3.53
N ILE A 27 11.72 -0.42 3.42
CA ILE A 27 11.29 -1.66 2.73
C ILE A 27 11.65 -1.59 1.24
N ILE A 28 11.27 -0.53 0.56
CA ILE A 28 11.49 -0.39 -0.88
C ILE A 28 13.00 -0.30 -1.18
N SER A 29 13.75 0.48 -0.39
CA SER A 29 15.20 0.60 -0.58
C SER A 29 15.94 -0.72 -0.31
N SER A 30 15.49 -1.52 0.68
CA SER A 30 16.08 -2.84 0.96
C SER A 30 15.91 -3.83 -0.19
N ALA A 31 14.86 -3.68 -0.99
CA ALA A 31 14.61 -4.45 -2.22
C ALA A 31 15.47 -4.00 -3.42
N GLY A 32 16.43 -3.07 -3.22
CA GLY A 32 17.36 -2.59 -4.26
C GLY A 32 16.78 -1.52 -5.17
N ILE A 33 15.70 -0.83 -4.78
CA ILE A 33 15.01 0.19 -5.55
C ILE A 33 15.43 1.58 -5.04
N GLU A 34 15.86 2.47 -5.94
CA GLU A 34 16.11 3.87 -5.61
C GLU A 34 14.76 4.54 -5.30
N THR A 35 14.60 5.07 -4.08
CA THR A 35 13.34 5.62 -3.60
C THR A 35 13.44 7.13 -3.45
N ALA A 36 12.78 7.87 -4.35
CA ALA A 36 12.55 9.31 -4.22
C ALA A 36 11.32 9.58 -3.36
N VAL A 37 11.27 10.75 -2.72
CA VAL A 37 10.22 11.09 -1.76
C VAL A 37 9.64 12.47 -2.03
N ILE A 38 8.30 12.55 -2.06
CA ILE A 38 7.56 13.80 -1.87
C ILE A 38 6.84 13.70 -0.53
N PRO A 39 7.30 14.41 0.53
CA PRO A 39 6.64 14.37 1.82
C PRO A 39 5.37 15.22 1.76
N THR A 40 4.24 14.65 2.20
CA THR A 40 2.94 15.34 2.23
C THR A 40 2.71 16.11 3.51
N ALA A 41 3.28 15.63 4.61
CA ALA A 41 3.28 16.27 5.93
C ALA A 41 4.44 15.75 6.78
N VAL A 42 4.76 16.47 7.85
CA VAL A 42 5.65 15.99 8.92
C VAL A 42 4.87 16.00 10.23
N LEU A 43 4.81 14.85 10.88
CA LEU A 43 4.16 14.64 12.17
C LEU A 43 5.19 14.17 13.20
N SER A 44 5.03 14.60 14.47
CA SER A 44 5.88 14.07 15.55
C SER A 44 5.65 12.58 15.83
N THR A 45 4.41 12.12 15.66
CA THR A 45 3.99 10.71 15.63
C THR A 45 2.87 10.57 14.59
N HIS A 46 2.52 9.36 14.15
CA HIS A 46 1.27 9.16 13.42
C HIS A 46 0.04 9.46 14.31
N THR A 47 -1.14 9.54 13.71
CA THR A 47 -2.37 9.96 14.41
C THR A 47 -3.07 8.83 15.16
N GLY A 48 -2.79 7.56 14.81
CA GLY A 48 -3.45 6.39 15.38
C GLY A 48 -3.00 6.11 16.82
N GLY A 49 -3.88 6.29 17.81
CA GLY A 49 -3.59 6.02 19.22
C GLY A 49 -2.76 7.08 19.93
N PHE A 50 -2.34 8.16 19.26
CA PHE A 50 -1.60 9.28 19.83
C PHE A 50 -2.46 10.54 19.92
N THR A 51 -2.18 11.39 20.90
CA THR A 51 -2.78 12.71 21.08
C THR A 51 -1.68 13.75 21.30
N GLY A 52 -1.94 15.02 20.98
CA GLY A 52 -0.97 16.09 21.17
C GLY A 52 0.23 16.07 20.20
N TYR A 53 0.15 15.30 19.12
CA TYR A 53 1.18 15.29 18.08
C TYR A 53 1.23 16.64 17.35
N THR A 54 2.41 16.99 16.84
CA THR A 54 2.57 18.14 15.95
C THR A 54 2.27 17.70 14.53
N PHE A 55 1.70 18.60 13.73
CA PHE A 55 1.38 18.37 12.33
C PHE A 55 1.82 19.58 11.49
N ARG A 56 2.67 19.37 10.52
CA ARG A 56 3.03 20.36 9.51
C ARG A 56 2.63 19.86 8.13
N ASP A 57 1.65 20.48 7.53
CA ASP A 57 1.23 20.28 6.16
C ASP A 57 2.32 20.80 5.21
N LEU A 58 2.70 20.01 4.20
CA LEU A 58 3.69 20.35 3.17
C LEU A 58 3.06 20.50 1.78
N THR A 59 1.74 20.72 1.71
CA THR A 59 1.02 20.89 0.44
C THR A 59 1.63 22.02 -0.39
N ASP A 60 2.02 23.13 0.23
CA ASP A 60 2.54 24.30 -0.46
C ASP A 60 3.98 24.07 -1.05
N ASP A 61 4.70 23.06 -0.54
CA ASP A 61 6.03 22.68 -1.04
C ASP A 61 5.94 21.76 -2.28
N PHE A 62 4.80 21.08 -2.49
CA PHE A 62 4.62 20.02 -3.48
C PHE A 62 4.92 20.50 -4.91
N GLU A 63 4.33 21.60 -5.33
CA GLU A 63 4.50 22.13 -6.68
C GLU A 63 5.95 22.58 -6.95
N SER A 64 6.63 23.15 -5.98
CA SER A 64 8.03 23.58 -6.13
C SER A 64 8.99 22.39 -6.30
N ILE A 65 8.75 21.29 -5.55
CA ILE A 65 9.49 20.03 -5.71
C ILE A 65 9.22 19.45 -7.11
N GLU A 66 7.97 19.37 -7.51
CA GLU A 66 7.57 18.84 -8.81
C GLU A 66 8.22 19.61 -9.97
N ASN A 67 8.13 20.93 -9.96
CA ASN A 67 8.69 21.80 -11.00
C ASN A 67 10.22 21.63 -11.11
N HIS A 68 10.90 21.53 -9.98
CA HIS A 68 12.35 21.27 -9.99
C HIS A 68 12.65 19.89 -10.59
N TRP A 69 11.90 18.84 -10.21
CA TRP A 69 12.14 17.48 -10.72
C TRP A 69 11.91 17.33 -12.22
N GLN A 70 10.98 18.09 -12.80
CA GLN A 70 10.79 18.13 -14.24
C GLN A 70 12.08 18.55 -14.97
N THR A 71 12.91 19.41 -14.37
CA THR A 71 14.18 19.85 -14.97
C THR A 71 15.26 18.77 -14.94
N LEU A 72 15.15 17.78 -14.04
CA LEU A 72 16.19 16.76 -13.84
C LEU A 72 16.16 15.64 -14.88
N ASN A 73 15.08 15.52 -15.64
CA ASN A 73 14.88 14.49 -16.67
C ASN A 73 15.20 13.07 -16.17
N ARG A 74 14.73 12.73 -14.94
CA ARG A 74 14.90 11.41 -14.32
C ARG A 74 13.55 10.69 -14.22
N PRO A 75 13.26 9.72 -15.12
CA PRO A 75 11.99 8.98 -15.09
C PRO A 75 11.90 8.04 -13.90
N PHE A 76 10.68 7.74 -13.48
CA PHE A 76 10.34 6.78 -12.45
C PHE A 76 9.76 5.50 -13.08
N ASP A 77 10.16 4.32 -12.54
CA ASP A 77 9.56 3.03 -12.87
C ASP A 77 8.24 2.82 -12.11
N ALA A 78 8.06 3.49 -10.95
CA ALA A 78 6.79 3.48 -10.23
C ALA A 78 6.52 4.78 -9.47
N ILE A 79 5.22 5.06 -9.25
CA ILE A 79 4.68 6.09 -8.36
C ILE A 79 3.83 5.36 -7.33
N TYR A 80 4.08 5.59 -6.04
CA TYR A 80 3.32 5.01 -4.94
C TYR A 80 2.80 6.10 -4.02
N THR A 81 1.51 6.10 -3.72
CA THR A 81 0.90 7.03 -2.78
C THR A 81 0.35 6.29 -1.56
N GLY A 82 0.62 6.80 -0.35
CA GLY A 82 -0.04 6.41 0.88
C GLY A 82 -0.99 7.52 1.34
N TYR A 83 -0.92 7.90 2.63
CA TYR A 83 -1.77 8.93 3.21
C TYR A 83 -1.64 10.28 2.49
N LEU A 84 -2.78 10.83 2.09
CA LEU A 84 -2.91 12.14 1.45
C LEU A 84 -3.97 12.98 2.17
N ALA A 85 -3.67 14.26 2.39
CA ALA A 85 -4.70 15.21 2.80
C ALA A 85 -5.64 15.56 1.63
N PRO A 86 -6.90 15.98 1.89
CA PRO A 86 -7.88 16.27 0.83
C PRO A 86 -7.42 17.28 -0.23
N ARG A 87 -6.58 18.25 0.15
CA ARG A 87 -5.99 19.25 -0.74
C ARG A 87 -4.93 18.69 -1.69
N GLN A 88 -4.34 17.54 -1.36
CA GLN A 88 -3.20 16.97 -2.07
C GLN A 88 -3.61 16.04 -3.21
N VAL A 89 -4.85 15.51 -3.18
CA VAL A 89 -5.32 14.54 -4.17
C VAL A 89 -5.21 15.09 -5.60
N ASP A 90 -5.59 16.34 -5.83
CA ASP A 90 -5.54 16.94 -7.15
C ASP A 90 -4.09 17.22 -7.60
N LEU A 91 -3.20 17.61 -6.67
CA LEU A 91 -1.78 17.76 -6.94
C LEU A 91 -1.14 16.43 -7.35
N VAL A 92 -1.50 15.34 -6.64
CA VAL A 92 -1.03 14.00 -6.99
C VAL A 92 -1.55 13.54 -8.34
N LYS A 93 -2.82 13.83 -8.67
CA LYS A 93 -3.35 13.56 -10.03
C LYS A 93 -2.54 14.27 -11.11
N ASP A 94 -2.17 15.52 -10.88
CA ASP A 94 -1.37 16.29 -11.83
C ASP A 94 0.07 15.77 -11.90
N PHE A 95 0.66 15.38 -10.75
CA PHE A 95 1.96 14.69 -10.71
C PHE A 95 1.93 13.39 -11.54
N VAL A 96 0.92 12.54 -11.35
CA VAL A 96 0.78 11.30 -12.13
C VAL A 96 0.70 11.60 -13.63
N LYS A 97 -0.10 12.58 -14.06
CA LYS A 97 -0.18 12.97 -15.50
C LYS A 97 1.17 13.39 -16.06
N LYS A 98 1.98 14.12 -15.29
CA LYS A 98 3.27 14.66 -15.74
C LYS A 98 4.38 13.61 -15.75
N PHE A 99 4.43 12.74 -14.73
CA PHE A 99 5.55 11.82 -14.52
C PHE A 99 5.29 10.38 -14.95
N LYS A 100 4.03 9.94 -15.09
CA LYS A 100 3.71 8.60 -15.60
C LYS A 100 4.17 8.48 -17.06
N LYS A 101 4.99 7.46 -17.34
CA LYS A 101 5.38 7.04 -18.69
C LYS A 101 4.73 5.69 -18.98
N GLU A 102 4.87 5.20 -20.22
CA GLU A 102 4.26 3.94 -20.67
C GLU A 102 4.52 2.75 -19.74
N ASN A 103 5.72 2.66 -19.18
CA ASN A 103 6.13 1.55 -18.30
C ASN A 103 6.17 1.93 -16.80
N THR A 104 5.65 3.10 -16.43
CA THR A 104 5.58 3.52 -15.02
C THR A 104 4.36 2.88 -14.36
N LEU A 105 4.57 2.08 -13.33
CA LEU A 105 3.49 1.53 -12.50
C LEU A 105 3.00 2.59 -11.50
N VAL A 106 1.69 2.75 -11.40
CA VAL A 106 1.08 3.65 -10.41
C VAL A 106 0.31 2.80 -9.40
N LEU A 107 0.78 2.79 -8.15
CA LEU A 107 0.12 2.15 -7.01
C LEU A 107 -0.51 3.22 -6.13
N ILE A 108 -1.82 3.12 -5.94
CA ILE A 108 -2.58 3.99 -5.03
C ILE A 108 -3.08 3.16 -3.85
N ASP A 109 -2.56 3.49 -2.67
CA ASP A 109 -3.11 3.08 -1.37
C ASP A 109 -4.05 4.19 -0.90
N PRO A 110 -5.37 3.93 -0.85
CA PRO A 110 -6.36 4.97 -0.53
C PRO A 110 -6.54 5.20 0.97
N ALA A 111 -5.48 5.13 1.76
CA ALA A 111 -5.42 5.21 3.22
C ALA A 111 -6.35 6.29 3.83
N MET A 112 -7.60 5.94 4.17
CA MET A 112 -8.61 6.90 4.67
C MET A 112 -9.59 6.32 5.69
N ALA A 113 -9.67 5.00 5.83
CA ALA A 113 -10.73 4.38 6.63
C ALA A 113 -10.33 2.96 7.10
N ASP A 114 -10.94 2.49 8.19
CA ASP A 114 -10.83 1.10 8.64
C ASP A 114 -12.02 0.72 9.53
N GLY A 115 -12.36 -0.58 9.57
CA GLY A 115 -13.42 -1.13 10.42
C GLY A 115 -14.79 -0.46 10.24
N GLY A 116 -15.15 -0.09 9.01
CA GLY A 116 -16.39 0.59 8.65
C GLY A 116 -16.42 2.08 8.99
N LYS A 117 -15.28 2.71 9.33
CA LYS A 117 -15.23 4.11 9.77
C LYS A 117 -14.12 4.88 9.06
N MET A 118 -14.44 6.12 8.69
CA MET A 118 -13.44 7.08 8.20
C MET A 118 -12.46 7.47 9.30
N TYR A 119 -11.22 7.72 8.94
CA TYR A 119 -10.26 8.38 9.84
C TYR A 119 -10.66 9.83 10.09
N PRO A 120 -10.25 10.42 11.22
CA PRO A 120 -10.54 11.81 11.55
C PRO A 120 -10.12 12.76 10.43
N GLY A 121 -11.02 13.63 10.01
CA GLY A 121 -10.77 14.65 8.98
C GLY A 121 -11.12 14.21 7.54
N PHE A 122 -11.56 12.97 7.35
CA PHE A 122 -12.05 12.49 6.05
C PHE A 122 -13.58 12.32 6.04
N ASP A 123 -14.14 12.40 4.84
CA ASP A 123 -15.56 12.26 4.57
C ASP A 123 -15.84 11.52 3.24
N LEU A 124 -17.12 11.34 2.91
CA LEU A 124 -17.51 10.65 1.67
C LEU A 124 -17.12 11.43 0.40
N GLU A 125 -16.93 12.73 0.49
CA GLU A 125 -16.45 13.52 -0.65
C GLU A 125 -14.97 13.24 -0.91
N PHE A 126 -14.19 13.09 0.16
CA PHE A 126 -12.81 12.63 0.04
C PHE A 126 -12.72 11.24 -0.58
N ALA A 127 -13.58 10.29 -0.17
CA ALA A 127 -13.62 8.95 -0.77
C ALA A 127 -13.89 9.00 -2.29
N LYS A 128 -14.79 9.87 -2.73
CA LYS A 128 -15.04 10.10 -4.18
C LYS A 128 -13.83 10.69 -4.91
N LYS A 129 -13.10 11.61 -4.27
CA LYS A 129 -11.85 12.15 -4.82
C LYS A 129 -10.79 11.07 -4.95
N MET A 130 -10.65 10.19 -3.93
CA MET A 130 -9.74 9.06 -3.95
C MET A 130 -10.12 8.05 -5.04
N ALA A 131 -11.40 7.73 -5.25
CA ALA A 131 -11.85 6.91 -6.37
C ALA A 131 -11.40 7.50 -7.72
N GLY A 132 -11.47 8.83 -7.87
CA GLY A 132 -10.97 9.53 -9.07
C GLY A 132 -9.43 9.52 -9.21
N LEU A 133 -8.67 9.35 -8.13
CA LEU A 133 -7.22 9.13 -8.19
C LEU A 133 -6.92 7.65 -8.52
N VAL A 134 -7.64 6.71 -7.90
CA VAL A 134 -7.56 5.26 -8.16
C VAL A 134 -7.83 4.96 -9.65
N ALA A 135 -8.72 5.71 -10.31
CA ALA A 135 -8.97 5.57 -11.75
C ALA A 135 -7.72 5.81 -12.65
N MET A 136 -6.66 6.44 -12.12
CA MET A 136 -5.39 6.66 -12.82
C MET A 136 -4.32 5.61 -12.48
N ALA A 137 -4.62 4.72 -11.53
CA ALA A 137 -3.71 3.70 -11.05
C ALA A 137 -3.62 2.49 -11.98
N ASP A 138 -2.51 1.78 -11.91
CA ASP A 138 -2.36 0.43 -12.45
C ASP A 138 -2.70 -0.61 -11.37
N ILE A 139 -2.52 -0.23 -10.08
CA ILE A 139 -2.73 -1.07 -8.91
C ILE A 139 -3.39 -0.24 -7.82
N THR A 140 -4.41 -0.78 -7.17
CA THR A 140 -4.97 -0.23 -5.93
C THR A 140 -5.03 -1.28 -4.84
N VAL A 141 -4.79 -0.88 -3.58
CA VAL A 141 -4.65 -1.79 -2.44
C VAL A 141 -5.53 -1.39 -1.23
N PRO A 142 -6.82 -1.08 -1.42
CA PRO A 142 -7.69 -0.75 -0.31
C PRO A 142 -7.90 -1.92 0.66
N ASN A 143 -8.28 -1.60 1.90
CA ASN A 143 -9.04 -2.52 2.73
C ASN A 143 -10.53 -2.50 2.31
N LEU A 144 -11.34 -3.42 2.88
CA LEU A 144 -12.76 -3.51 2.51
C LEU A 144 -13.55 -2.22 2.82
N THR A 145 -13.20 -1.52 3.91
CA THR A 145 -13.87 -0.26 4.28
C THR A 145 -13.63 0.83 3.24
N GLU A 146 -12.39 1.00 2.83
CA GLU A 146 -11.98 1.97 1.82
C GLU A 146 -12.62 1.67 0.46
N ALA A 147 -12.62 0.39 0.06
CA ALA A 147 -13.28 -0.06 -1.15
C ALA A 147 -14.78 0.28 -1.14
N CYS A 148 -15.48 -0.03 -0.05
CA CYS A 148 -16.89 0.29 0.09
C CYS A 148 -17.16 1.79 -0.02
N PHE A 149 -16.38 2.64 0.67
CA PHE A 149 -16.56 4.09 0.61
C PHE A 149 -16.27 4.67 -0.79
N MET A 150 -15.22 4.21 -1.45
CA MET A 150 -14.89 4.66 -2.82
C MET A 150 -15.98 4.27 -3.82
N LEU A 151 -16.58 3.10 -3.66
CA LEU A 151 -17.62 2.57 -4.54
C LEU A 151 -19.02 3.05 -4.17
N GLY A 152 -19.20 3.74 -3.03
CA GLY A 152 -20.52 4.15 -2.52
C GLY A 152 -21.40 2.97 -2.11
N ILE A 153 -20.79 1.92 -1.58
CA ILE A 153 -21.44 0.70 -1.09
C ILE A 153 -21.42 0.71 0.44
N ASP A 154 -22.50 0.30 1.09
CA ASP A 154 -22.54 0.17 2.53
C ASP A 154 -21.55 -0.90 3.02
N TYR A 155 -20.80 -0.58 4.08
CA TYR A 155 -19.90 -1.55 4.70
C TYR A 155 -20.71 -2.68 5.35
N PRO A 156 -20.49 -3.95 4.97
CA PRO A 156 -21.32 -5.07 5.40
C PRO A 156 -20.96 -5.54 6.82
N GLU A 157 -21.94 -6.05 7.56
CA GLU A 157 -21.71 -6.75 8.85
C GLU A 157 -21.01 -8.10 8.64
N SER A 158 -21.28 -8.75 7.51
CA SER A 158 -20.65 -10.00 7.07
C SER A 158 -20.63 -10.05 5.54
N TYR A 159 -19.73 -10.83 4.98
CA TYR A 159 -19.61 -10.99 3.54
C TYR A 159 -19.22 -12.42 3.17
N ASP A 160 -19.50 -12.79 1.95
CA ASP A 160 -19.07 -14.02 1.30
C ASP A 160 -18.05 -13.73 0.20
N LYS A 161 -17.61 -14.78 -0.48
CA LYS A 161 -16.62 -14.66 -1.55
C LYS A 161 -17.16 -13.92 -2.76
N GLU A 162 -18.42 -14.13 -3.09
CA GLU A 162 -19.12 -13.48 -4.20
C GLU A 162 -19.16 -11.96 -4.01
N PHE A 163 -19.42 -11.48 -2.80
CA PHE A 163 -19.39 -10.06 -2.47
C PHE A 163 -17.98 -9.46 -2.67
N ILE A 164 -16.94 -10.13 -2.18
CA ILE A 164 -15.55 -9.67 -2.35
C ILE A 164 -15.16 -9.63 -3.83
N HIS A 165 -15.56 -10.65 -4.62
CA HIS A 165 -15.33 -10.66 -6.05
C HIS A 165 -16.03 -9.49 -6.75
N ASP A 166 -17.28 -9.18 -6.40
CA ASP A 166 -18.02 -8.03 -6.93
C ASP A 166 -17.31 -6.70 -6.62
N ILE A 167 -16.81 -6.53 -5.38
CA ILE A 167 -16.02 -5.37 -4.99
C ILE A 167 -14.74 -5.25 -5.85
N LEU A 168 -13.99 -6.33 -6.01
CA LEU A 168 -12.75 -6.34 -6.81
C LEU A 168 -13.00 -6.02 -8.28
N LEU A 169 -14.09 -6.55 -8.86
CA LEU A 169 -14.49 -6.22 -10.23
C LEU A 169 -14.83 -4.73 -10.36
N LYS A 170 -15.62 -4.18 -9.45
CA LYS A 170 -15.99 -2.75 -9.45
C LYS A 170 -14.77 -1.85 -9.25
N LEU A 171 -13.81 -2.23 -8.40
CA LEU A 171 -12.55 -1.50 -8.26
C LEU A 171 -11.74 -1.52 -9.56
N SER A 172 -11.67 -2.66 -10.24
CA SER A 172 -11.01 -2.77 -11.55
C SER A 172 -11.71 -1.96 -12.62
N ASP A 173 -13.04 -1.85 -12.58
CA ASP A 173 -13.84 -1.04 -13.51
C ASP A 173 -13.60 0.47 -13.33
N LEU A 174 -13.08 0.93 -12.16
CA LEU A 174 -12.63 2.30 -11.99
C LEU A 174 -11.41 2.63 -12.87
N GLY A 175 -10.54 1.64 -13.17
CA GLY A 175 -9.34 1.84 -13.98
C GLY A 175 -8.16 0.91 -13.70
N PRO A 176 -7.88 0.52 -12.45
CA PRO A 176 -6.73 -0.31 -12.13
C PRO A 176 -6.82 -1.69 -12.80
N ARG A 177 -5.72 -2.12 -13.42
CA ARG A 177 -5.59 -3.50 -13.87
C ARG A 177 -5.62 -4.46 -12.67
N TYR A 178 -4.93 -4.11 -11.60
CA TYR A 178 -4.84 -4.95 -10.40
C TYR A 178 -5.63 -4.30 -9.27
N ALA A 179 -6.73 -4.92 -8.88
CA ALA A 179 -7.47 -4.59 -7.67
C ALA A 179 -7.09 -5.61 -6.58
N VAL A 180 -6.58 -5.11 -5.45
CA VAL A 180 -6.11 -5.95 -4.33
C VAL A 180 -6.84 -5.55 -3.07
N LEU A 181 -7.53 -6.47 -2.41
CA LEU A 181 -8.18 -6.26 -1.12
C LEU A 181 -7.36 -6.94 -0.02
N SER A 182 -6.89 -6.16 0.94
CA SER A 182 -6.24 -6.66 2.15
C SER A 182 -7.26 -6.89 3.27
N GLY A 183 -6.92 -7.78 4.22
CA GLY A 183 -7.76 -8.06 5.39
C GLY A 183 -9.02 -8.90 5.09
N VAL A 184 -9.06 -9.61 3.97
CA VAL A 184 -10.17 -10.50 3.60
C VAL A 184 -10.13 -11.78 4.43
N SER A 185 -11.28 -12.26 4.90
CA SER A 185 -11.39 -13.47 5.73
C SER A 185 -12.58 -14.31 5.30
N TYR A 186 -12.34 -15.49 4.76
CA TYR A 186 -13.38 -16.46 4.40
C TYR A 186 -13.50 -17.59 5.42
N ASN A 187 -12.40 -17.90 6.10
CA ASN A 187 -12.31 -18.98 7.06
C ASN A 187 -12.12 -18.44 8.47
N LYS A 188 -12.86 -18.99 9.44
CA LYS A 188 -12.74 -18.57 10.85
C LYS A 188 -11.31 -18.70 11.35
N GLY A 189 -10.77 -17.62 11.93
CA GLY A 189 -9.40 -17.56 12.45
C GLY A 189 -8.33 -17.44 11.38
N LYS A 190 -8.71 -17.01 10.18
CA LYS A 190 -7.83 -16.70 9.06
C LYS A 190 -8.03 -15.26 8.61
N VAL A 191 -6.99 -14.69 8.03
CA VAL A 191 -7.00 -13.39 7.37
C VAL A 191 -6.13 -13.48 6.13
N GLY A 192 -6.52 -12.80 5.07
CA GLY A 192 -5.83 -12.92 3.80
C GLY A 192 -5.87 -11.68 2.94
N VAL A 193 -5.41 -11.88 1.73
CA VAL A 193 -5.45 -10.91 0.63
C VAL A 193 -6.04 -11.57 -0.59
N GLU A 194 -6.93 -10.86 -1.27
CA GLU A 194 -7.45 -11.29 -2.57
C GLU A 194 -7.15 -10.25 -3.63
N CYS A 195 -6.68 -10.73 -4.78
CA CYS A 195 -6.30 -9.91 -5.93
C CYS A 195 -7.07 -10.33 -7.17
N TYR A 196 -7.53 -9.36 -7.95
CA TYR A 196 -8.07 -9.54 -9.29
C TYR A 196 -7.14 -8.94 -10.34
N ASP A 197 -6.74 -9.74 -11.35
CA ASP A 197 -6.09 -9.24 -12.57
C ASP A 197 -7.14 -8.98 -13.65
N GLY A 198 -7.45 -7.72 -13.89
CA GLY A 198 -8.42 -7.29 -14.88
C GLY A 198 -8.05 -7.66 -16.33
N LYS A 199 -6.76 -7.94 -16.62
CA LYS A 199 -6.32 -8.40 -17.94
C LYS A 199 -6.50 -9.91 -18.12
N LEU A 200 -6.11 -10.71 -17.12
CA LEU A 200 -6.24 -12.17 -17.15
C LEU A 200 -7.63 -12.64 -16.74
N LYS A 201 -8.42 -11.80 -16.08
CA LYS A 201 -9.75 -12.12 -15.53
C LYS A 201 -9.67 -13.23 -14.47
N THR A 202 -8.63 -13.22 -13.66
CA THR A 202 -8.37 -14.23 -12.63
C THR A 202 -8.36 -13.61 -11.24
N PHE A 203 -8.85 -14.37 -10.26
CA PHE A 203 -8.74 -14.07 -8.84
C PHE A 203 -7.65 -14.93 -8.20
N THR A 204 -6.92 -14.37 -7.26
CA THR A 204 -5.91 -15.07 -6.49
C THR A 204 -6.07 -14.72 -5.03
N TYR A 205 -6.18 -15.72 -4.15
CA TYR A 205 -6.40 -15.55 -2.71
C TYR A 205 -5.31 -16.25 -1.90
N PHE A 206 -4.83 -15.58 -0.86
CA PHE A 206 -3.90 -16.14 0.14
C PHE A 206 -4.41 -15.82 1.53
N GLU A 207 -4.23 -16.74 2.48
CA GLU A 207 -4.58 -16.54 3.87
C GLU A 207 -3.53 -17.10 4.82
N THR A 208 -3.42 -16.46 5.99
CA THR A 208 -2.64 -16.95 7.13
C THR A 208 -3.52 -17.03 8.37
N THR A 209 -2.94 -17.44 9.48
CA THR A 209 -3.65 -17.40 10.78
C THR A 209 -3.88 -15.95 11.18
N ASP A 210 -5.14 -15.64 11.49
CA ASP A 210 -5.53 -14.31 11.96
C ASP A 210 -4.98 -14.08 13.37
N VAL A 211 -4.20 -13.03 13.51
CA VAL A 211 -3.71 -12.54 14.80
C VAL A 211 -4.57 -11.36 15.20
N LYS A 212 -5.30 -11.51 16.31
CA LYS A 212 -6.20 -10.45 16.78
C LYS A 212 -5.44 -9.23 17.27
N GLY A 213 -5.85 -8.07 16.79
CA GLY A 213 -5.24 -6.79 17.15
C GLY A 213 -5.52 -5.71 16.10
N TYR A 214 -5.16 -4.50 16.44
CA TYR A 214 -5.10 -3.37 15.51
C TYR A 214 -3.64 -3.02 15.26
N PHE A 215 -3.20 -3.10 14.01
CA PHE A 215 -1.79 -3.06 13.64
C PHE A 215 -1.49 -1.83 12.76
N HIS A 216 -1.01 -0.76 13.40
CA HIS A 216 -0.60 0.43 12.68
C HIS A 216 0.57 0.14 11.73
N GLY A 217 0.51 0.73 10.52
CA GLY A 217 1.54 0.56 9.49
C GLY A 217 1.45 -0.75 8.70
N ALA A 218 0.48 -1.64 8.98
CA ALA A 218 0.31 -2.89 8.23
C ALA A 218 0.02 -2.64 6.74
N GLY A 219 -0.81 -1.65 6.40
CA GLY A 219 -1.08 -1.21 5.03
C GLY A 219 0.19 -0.73 4.33
N ASP A 220 0.98 0.13 5.00
CA ASP A 220 2.24 0.66 4.46
C ASP A 220 3.26 -0.46 4.18
N ILE A 221 3.37 -1.46 5.10
CA ILE A 221 4.23 -2.64 4.91
C ILE A 221 3.76 -3.42 3.68
N PHE A 222 2.44 -3.69 3.61
CA PHE A 222 1.85 -4.46 2.51
C PHE A 222 2.10 -3.78 1.15
N ALA A 223 1.71 -2.52 1.00
CA ALA A 223 1.85 -1.79 -0.26
C ALA A 223 3.32 -1.64 -0.69
N SER A 224 4.23 -1.39 0.28
CA SER A 224 5.67 -1.27 0.02
C SER A 224 6.29 -2.59 -0.43
N ALA A 225 5.93 -3.70 0.20
CA ALA A 225 6.40 -5.03 -0.19
C ALA A 225 5.82 -5.46 -1.55
N LEU A 226 4.54 -5.20 -1.80
CA LEU A 226 3.86 -5.48 -3.07
C LEU A 226 4.56 -4.80 -4.24
N ILE A 227 4.75 -3.47 -4.16
CA ILE A 227 5.39 -2.72 -5.26
C ILE A 227 6.85 -3.12 -5.43
N SER A 228 7.53 -3.48 -4.35
CA SER A 228 8.91 -3.98 -4.41
C SER A 228 9.01 -5.32 -5.13
N GLY A 229 8.08 -6.23 -4.91
CA GLY A 229 7.97 -7.50 -5.63
C GLY A 229 7.78 -7.28 -7.13
N LEU A 230 6.80 -6.45 -7.51
CA LEU A 230 6.49 -6.13 -8.91
C LEU A 230 7.68 -5.48 -9.63
N LEU A 231 8.36 -4.51 -9.02
CA LEU A 231 9.54 -3.86 -9.61
C LEU A 231 10.74 -4.82 -9.72
N ASN A 232 10.77 -5.87 -8.91
CA ASN A 232 11.75 -6.95 -9.00
C ASN A 232 11.35 -8.04 -10.01
N GLY A 233 10.20 -7.90 -10.70
CA GLY A 233 9.76 -8.78 -11.78
C GLY A 233 8.91 -9.98 -11.34
N LEU A 234 8.43 -9.98 -10.09
CA LEU A 234 7.48 -10.98 -9.62
C LEU A 234 6.09 -10.75 -10.24
N SER A 235 5.30 -11.82 -10.39
CA SER A 235 3.89 -11.70 -10.76
C SER A 235 3.07 -10.98 -9.68
N ILE A 236 1.85 -10.53 -10.00
CA ILE A 236 0.97 -9.91 -9.01
C ILE A 236 0.66 -10.87 -7.85
N GLY A 237 0.37 -12.14 -8.15
CA GLY A 237 0.11 -13.15 -7.13
C GLY A 237 1.32 -13.37 -6.21
N GLN A 238 2.52 -13.54 -6.77
CA GLN A 238 3.75 -13.66 -6.01
C GLN A 238 4.02 -12.43 -5.14
N SER A 239 3.75 -11.23 -5.66
CA SER A 239 3.94 -9.97 -4.94
C SER A 239 2.91 -9.79 -3.82
N CYS A 240 1.65 -10.22 -4.02
CA CYS A 240 0.63 -10.25 -2.97
C CYS A 240 0.99 -11.22 -1.84
N TYR A 241 1.47 -12.42 -2.19
CA TYR A 241 1.94 -13.40 -1.20
C TYR A 241 3.10 -12.84 -0.39
N LEU A 242 4.15 -12.34 -1.05
CA LEU A 242 5.31 -11.71 -0.43
C LEU A 242 4.91 -10.58 0.53
N ALA A 243 3.98 -9.72 0.11
CA ALA A 243 3.50 -8.61 0.91
C ALA A 243 2.71 -9.09 2.13
N HIS A 244 1.84 -10.09 1.96
CA HIS A 244 1.05 -10.68 3.03
C HIS A 244 1.93 -11.38 4.07
N ASP A 245 2.93 -12.15 3.61
CA ASP A 245 3.90 -12.83 4.49
C ASP A 245 4.75 -11.83 5.28
N MET A 246 5.19 -10.75 4.64
CA MET A 246 5.95 -9.70 5.33
C MET A 246 5.13 -9.02 6.43
N VAL A 247 3.85 -8.73 6.20
CA VAL A 247 2.94 -8.20 7.25
C VAL A 247 2.79 -9.20 8.38
N HIS A 248 2.49 -10.47 8.07
CA HIS A 248 2.30 -11.53 9.06
C HIS A 248 3.55 -11.74 9.91
N SER A 249 4.73 -11.83 9.29
CA SER A 249 6.02 -11.94 9.97
C SER A 249 6.32 -10.73 10.87
N SER A 250 5.97 -9.52 10.41
CA SER A 250 6.11 -8.29 11.20
C SER A 250 5.22 -8.31 12.45
N ILE A 251 3.96 -8.78 12.31
CA ILE A 251 3.05 -8.97 13.44
C ILE A 251 3.63 -9.96 14.45
N LEU A 252 4.07 -11.12 13.99
CA LEU A 252 4.66 -12.14 14.87
C LEU A 252 5.92 -11.64 15.58
N ASN A 253 6.76 -10.85 14.90
CA ASN A 253 7.95 -10.26 15.49
C ASN A 253 7.60 -9.22 16.57
N THR A 254 6.55 -8.42 16.34
CA THR A 254 6.07 -7.43 17.31
C THR A 254 5.53 -8.12 18.58
N LEU A 255 4.75 -9.19 18.41
CA LEU A 255 4.17 -9.93 19.55
C LEU A 255 5.21 -10.66 20.42
N LYS A 256 6.40 -10.95 19.87
CA LYS A 256 7.52 -11.52 20.66
C LYS A 256 8.16 -10.50 21.58
N ASP A 257 8.00 -9.22 21.27
CA ASP A 257 8.54 -8.11 22.05
C ASP A 257 7.45 -7.56 22.97
N GLN A 258 7.38 -8.09 24.20
CA GLN A 258 6.33 -7.75 25.16
C GLN A 258 6.49 -6.35 25.78
N GLU A 259 7.61 -5.68 25.58
CA GLU A 259 7.91 -4.36 26.16
C GLU A 259 7.50 -3.21 25.21
N ASP A 260 7.28 -3.49 23.92
CA ASP A 260 6.92 -2.44 22.96
C ASP A 260 5.40 -2.25 22.86
N ASP A 261 4.96 -1.00 22.90
CA ASP A 261 3.55 -0.66 22.74
C ASP A 261 3.17 -0.71 21.25
N MET A 262 2.21 -1.57 20.90
CA MET A 262 1.76 -1.82 19.54
C MET A 262 1.32 -0.56 18.77
N LYS A 263 1.00 0.54 19.48
CA LYS A 263 0.71 1.83 18.83
C LYS A 263 1.92 2.42 18.09
N PHE A 264 3.16 2.01 18.39
CA PHE A 264 4.34 2.44 17.64
C PHE A 264 4.55 1.69 16.30
N GLY A 265 3.62 0.82 15.93
CA GLY A 265 3.64 0.08 14.67
C GLY A 265 4.43 -1.23 14.73
N LEU A 266 4.45 -1.93 13.62
CA LEU A 266 4.96 -3.30 13.53
C LEU A 266 6.48 -3.37 13.35
N HIS A 267 7.13 -4.39 13.96
CA HIS A 267 8.58 -4.64 13.86
C HIS A 267 8.95 -5.26 12.50
N PHE A 268 8.73 -4.51 11.43
CA PHE A 268 9.02 -4.95 10.06
C PHE A 268 10.52 -5.06 9.79
N GLU A 269 11.36 -4.35 10.51
CA GLU A 269 12.81 -4.38 10.35
C GLU A 269 13.38 -5.79 10.55
N LYS A 270 12.76 -6.57 11.44
CA LYS A 270 13.14 -7.96 11.71
C LYS A 270 12.70 -8.93 10.60
N ALA A 271 11.74 -8.54 9.76
CA ALA A 271 11.27 -9.32 8.62
C ALA A 271 12.02 -9.00 7.31
N ILE A 272 12.76 -7.88 7.24
CA ILE A 272 13.49 -7.46 6.03
C ILE A 272 14.47 -8.53 5.49
N PRO A 273 15.27 -9.23 6.31
CA PRO A 273 16.20 -10.23 5.78
C PRO A 273 15.48 -11.34 4.99
N ASP A 274 14.40 -11.90 5.53
CA ASP A 274 13.63 -12.98 4.91
C ASP A 274 12.91 -12.47 3.65
N PHE A 275 12.35 -11.26 3.69
CA PHE A 275 11.76 -10.58 2.55
C PHE A 275 12.73 -10.43 1.36
N ILE A 276 13.98 -10.02 1.63
CA ILE A 276 14.99 -9.89 0.58
C ILE A 276 15.39 -11.25 0.02
N GLU A 277 15.53 -12.26 0.88
CA GLU A 277 15.88 -13.63 0.47
C GLU A 277 14.77 -14.21 -0.41
N GLU A 278 13.52 -14.05 -0.03
CA GLU A 278 12.38 -14.52 -0.81
C GLU A 278 12.30 -13.88 -2.20
N ILE A 279 12.54 -12.56 -2.32
CA ILE A 279 12.63 -11.89 -3.63
C ILE A 279 13.70 -12.55 -4.50
N LYS A 280 14.89 -12.84 -3.94
CA LYS A 280 16.00 -13.45 -4.68
C LYS A 280 15.67 -14.88 -5.13
N ASP A 281 15.07 -15.67 -4.25
CA ASP A 281 14.76 -17.07 -4.51
C ASP A 281 13.65 -17.22 -5.56
N ARG A 282 12.62 -16.36 -5.53
CA ARG A 282 11.59 -16.30 -6.57
C ARG A 282 12.18 -15.85 -7.92
N LYS A 283 13.03 -14.83 -7.94
CA LYS A 283 13.71 -14.38 -9.17
C LYS A 283 14.61 -15.46 -9.78
N SER A 284 15.20 -16.32 -8.96
CA SER A 284 16.07 -17.41 -9.41
C SER A 284 15.31 -18.69 -9.81
N GLY A 285 13.99 -18.73 -9.60
CA GLY A 285 13.14 -19.90 -9.83
C GLY A 285 13.35 -21.05 -8.83
N LYS A 286 14.01 -20.79 -7.69
CA LYS A 286 14.17 -21.78 -6.63
C LYS A 286 12.87 -22.08 -5.88
N LEU A 287 12.02 -21.07 -5.71
CA LEU A 287 10.67 -21.25 -5.21
C LEU A 287 9.73 -21.42 -6.41
N VAL A 288 9.36 -22.65 -6.70
CA VAL A 288 8.34 -22.97 -7.69
C VAL A 288 6.97 -22.78 -7.05
N ASP A 289 6.09 -22.11 -7.77
CA ASP A 289 4.76 -21.68 -7.33
C ASP A 289 3.76 -22.84 -7.14
N SER A 290 4.07 -23.84 -6.33
CA SER A 290 3.12 -24.90 -5.97
C SER A 290 1.92 -24.39 -5.16
N ILE A 291 1.89 -23.09 -4.86
CA ILE A 291 0.80 -22.40 -4.13
C ILE A 291 -0.17 -21.70 -5.11
N PHE A 292 0.18 -21.62 -6.40
CA PHE A 292 -0.56 -20.83 -7.40
C PHE A 292 -1.27 -21.70 -8.47
N ASP A 293 -1.26 -23.04 -8.32
CA ASP A 293 -1.96 -24.01 -9.19
C ASP A 293 -3.38 -24.34 -8.68
#